data_a3e607e171ae62dacb49cd34a4be2171
#
_entry.id   a3e607e171ae62dacb49cd34a4be2171
#
_cell.length_a   1.000
_cell.length_b   1.000
_cell.length_c   1.000
_cell.angle_alpha   90.00
_cell.angle_beta   90.00
_cell.angle_gamma   90.00
#
_symmetry.space_group_name_H-M   'P 1'
#
loop_
_entity.id
_entity.type
_entity.pdbx_description
1 polymer ?
#
loop_
_entity_poly.entity_id
_entity_poly.type
_entity_poly.pdbx_seq_one_letter_code
_entity_poly.pdbx_strand_id
1 'polypeptide(L)'
;LKSIIAVVGIVGALHLHGAAAQDPVDRALGTAERAQRDAAASQKRINQLDDQTRALLERYRAATWQAQQLTVFAEQLEAIAERQEEEKASLRRQIDAMQRTEVELMPLMLRMLDTFEALIERDLPFLETERQERLTQVTQLMSDPEASLAQKYRRLLEAYQIEIDYGQSLDAERGQVGERTIDILRVGRLALYGLTLDGREAFRWDREAGEWQPADSGLRRTIRQGLRMARDTAPIALMKLPVEAPVDVGAIESLEGALPTLDDNAEGTP
;
A
#
# COMPACT_ATOMS: atom_id res chain seq x y z
N LEU A 1 -1.18 -45.85 56.28
CA LEU A 1 -0.04 -46.32 56.97
C LEU A 1 -0.49 -47.05 58.28
N LYS A 2 -0.17 -48.30 58.33
CA LYS A 2 0.04 -49.19 59.47
C LYS A 2 -0.95 -49.17 60.63
N SER A 3 -1.80 -50.12 60.58
CA SER A 3 -2.30 -51.10 61.52
C SER A 3 -1.55 -51.18 62.87
N ILE A 4 -2.26 -51.03 63.98
CA ILE A 4 -1.93 -51.67 65.22
C ILE A 4 -3.22 -52.24 65.83
N ILE A 5 -3.42 -53.54 65.68
CA ILE A 5 -4.41 -54.34 66.40
C ILE A 5 -3.76 -54.75 67.74
N ALA A 6 -4.29 -54.22 68.78
CA ALA A 6 -3.93 -54.73 70.09
C ALA A 6 -5.02 -55.73 70.55
N VAL A 7 -4.67 -57.00 70.55
CA VAL A 7 -5.47 -58.05 71.14
C VAL A 7 -5.09 -58.14 72.64
N VAL A 8 -6.01 -57.83 73.51
CA VAL A 8 -5.91 -58.09 74.96
C VAL A 8 -6.80 -59.27 75.28
N GLY A 9 -6.15 -60.45 75.55
CA GLY A 9 -6.80 -61.58 76.07
C GLY A 9 -6.93 -61.47 77.61
N ILE A 10 -8.06 -61.73 78.16
CA ILE A 10 -8.29 -61.93 79.60
C ILE A 10 -8.86 -63.28 79.76
N VAL A 11 -8.05 -64.22 80.46
CA VAL A 11 -8.46 -65.52 80.98
C VAL A 11 -8.95 -65.35 82.41
N GLY A 12 -10.06 -65.81 82.64
CA GLY A 12 -10.43 -66.34 83.74
C GLY A 12 -11.11 -66.16 84.91
N ALA A 13 -11.95 -66.62 85.50
CA ALA A 13 -12.26 -67.35 86.75
C ALA A 13 -13.76 -67.58 86.79
N LEU A 14 -14.12 -68.88 86.70
CA LEU A 14 -15.41 -69.39 87.04
C LEU A 14 -15.67 -69.25 88.55
N HIS A 15 -16.72 -68.55 88.92
CA HIS A 15 -17.41 -68.78 90.16
C HIS A 15 -18.93 -68.82 89.90
N LEU A 16 -19.52 -69.97 90.16
CA LEU A 16 -20.95 -70.24 90.20
C LEU A 16 -21.62 -69.38 91.24
N HIS A 17 -22.49 -68.45 90.80
CA HIS A 17 -23.61 -67.98 91.56
C HIS A 17 -24.80 -67.97 90.64
N GLY A 18 -25.74 -68.90 90.90
CA GLY A 18 -26.96 -68.95 90.16
C GLY A 18 -27.89 -67.80 90.56
N ALA A 19 -28.65 -67.38 89.63
CA ALA A 19 -29.83 -66.51 89.71
C ALA A 19 -29.67 -64.99 89.52
N ALA A 20 -28.52 -64.49 88.86
CA ALA A 20 -28.54 -63.04 88.40
C ALA A 20 -27.70 -62.81 87.11
N ALA A 21 -27.50 -63.83 86.24
CA ALA A 21 -26.59 -63.78 85.12
C ALA A 21 -27.19 -63.26 83.80
N GLN A 22 -28.52 -62.97 83.75
CA GLN A 22 -29.14 -62.42 82.50
C GLN A 22 -28.94 -60.92 82.37
N ASP A 23 -28.93 -60.16 83.44
CA ASP A 23 -28.82 -58.69 83.41
C ASP A 23 -27.42 -58.17 82.93
N PRO A 24 -26.26 -58.76 83.30
CA PRO A 24 -24.94 -58.33 82.80
C PRO A 24 -24.69 -58.75 81.35
N VAL A 25 -25.23 -59.88 80.87
CA VAL A 25 -25.10 -60.35 79.50
C VAL A 25 -25.95 -59.43 78.55
N ASP A 26 -27.15 -59.14 78.94
CA ASP A 26 -28.03 -58.26 78.19
C ASP A 26 -27.48 -56.78 78.11
N ARG A 27 -26.84 -56.30 79.17
CA ARG A 27 -26.10 -55.07 79.24
C ARG A 27 -24.86 -55.09 78.32
N ALA A 28 -24.12 -56.12 78.30
CA ALA A 28 -22.94 -56.34 77.45
C ALA A 28 -23.34 -56.42 75.97
N LEU A 29 -24.43 -57.15 75.65
CA LEU A 29 -24.99 -57.23 74.33
C LEU A 29 -25.51 -55.85 73.86
N GLY A 30 -26.27 -55.15 74.68
CA GLY A 30 -26.79 -53.79 74.40
C GLY A 30 -25.67 -52.76 74.22
N THR A 31 -24.52 -52.96 74.96
CA THR A 31 -23.34 -52.09 74.75
C THR A 31 -22.60 -52.42 73.45
N ALA A 32 -22.44 -53.67 73.10
CA ALA A 32 -21.85 -54.15 71.85
C ALA A 32 -22.69 -53.65 70.61
N GLU A 33 -24.03 -53.80 70.72
CA GLU A 33 -24.90 -53.29 69.63
C GLU A 33 -24.87 -51.77 69.50
N ARG A 34 -24.73 -51.02 70.60
CA ARG A 34 -24.53 -49.56 70.53
C ARG A 34 -23.19 -49.24 69.88
N ALA A 35 -22.09 -49.87 70.32
CA ALA A 35 -20.77 -49.67 69.71
C ALA A 35 -20.76 -50.01 68.23
N GLN A 36 -21.47 -51.07 67.83
CA GLN A 36 -21.56 -51.46 66.42
C GLN A 36 -22.40 -50.46 65.60
N ARG A 37 -23.48 -49.93 66.19
CA ARG A 37 -24.29 -48.87 65.58
C ARG A 37 -23.48 -47.53 65.43
N ASP A 38 -22.73 -47.17 66.47
CA ASP A 38 -21.88 -46.01 66.50
C ASP A 38 -20.71 -46.12 65.49
N ALA A 39 -20.12 -47.32 65.39
CA ALA A 39 -19.10 -47.66 64.42
C ALA A 39 -19.64 -47.59 62.98
N ALA A 40 -20.86 -48.10 62.70
CA ALA A 40 -21.52 -48.03 61.42
C ALA A 40 -21.90 -46.55 61.04
N ALA A 41 -22.38 -45.80 62.06
CA ALA A 41 -22.66 -44.35 61.83
C ALA A 41 -21.37 -43.54 61.53
N SER A 42 -20.28 -43.84 62.22
CA SER A 42 -18.97 -43.23 61.99
C SER A 42 -18.42 -43.60 60.60
N GLN A 43 -18.54 -44.86 60.22
CA GLN A 43 -18.11 -45.31 58.87
C GLN A 43 -18.94 -44.63 57.78
N LYS A 44 -20.24 -44.47 58.00
CA LYS A 44 -21.11 -43.72 57.06
C LYS A 44 -20.66 -42.27 56.92
N ARG A 45 -20.31 -41.60 58.04
CA ARG A 45 -19.76 -40.22 57.99
C ARG A 45 -18.41 -40.18 57.25
N ILE A 46 -17.52 -41.12 57.49
CA ILE A 46 -16.23 -41.22 56.78
C ILE A 46 -16.46 -41.36 55.29
N ASN A 47 -17.34 -42.23 54.85
CA ASN A 47 -17.67 -42.43 53.45
C ASN A 47 -18.28 -41.13 52.81
N GLN A 48 -19.19 -40.46 53.53
CA GLN A 48 -19.75 -39.19 53.08
C GLN A 48 -18.69 -38.08 52.92
N LEU A 49 -17.75 -38.00 53.90
CA LEU A 49 -16.64 -37.05 53.84
C LEU A 49 -15.67 -37.36 52.69
N ASP A 50 -15.39 -38.66 52.46
CA ASP A 50 -14.56 -39.10 51.36
C ASP A 50 -15.16 -38.74 49.98
N ASP A 51 -16.49 -39.01 49.83
CA ASP A 51 -17.22 -38.62 48.61
C ASP A 51 -17.26 -37.12 48.42
N GLN A 52 -17.47 -36.34 49.48
CA GLN A 52 -17.42 -34.89 49.42
C GLN A 52 -16.01 -34.39 49.06
N THR A 53 -14.98 -34.99 49.64
CA THR A 53 -13.58 -34.63 49.36
C THR A 53 -13.21 -34.89 47.90
N ARG A 54 -13.63 -36.04 47.37
CA ARG A 54 -13.43 -36.40 45.95
C ARG A 54 -14.14 -35.39 45.03
N ALA A 55 -15.41 -35.10 45.32
CA ALA A 55 -16.16 -34.14 44.51
C ALA A 55 -15.59 -32.72 44.58
N LEU A 56 -15.10 -32.28 45.73
CA LEU A 56 -14.42 -30.99 45.88
C LEU A 56 -13.06 -30.97 45.12
N LEU A 57 -12.31 -32.04 45.19
CA LEU A 57 -11.04 -32.16 44.46
C LEU A 57 -11.23 -32.12 42.96
N GLU A 58 -12.26 -32.78 42.43
CA GLU A 58 -12.61 -32.68 41.00
C GLU A 58 -13.01 -31.27 40.58
N ARG A 59 -13.84 -30.61 41.37
CA ARG A 59 -14.25 -29.18 41.14
C ARG A 59 -13.03 -28.28 41.21
N TYR A 60 -12.14 -28.46 42.16
CA TYR A 60 -10.94 -27.66 42.30
C TYR A 60 -10.02 -27.84 41.09
N ARG A 61 -9.80 -29.09 40.65
CA ARG A 61 -9.01 -29.35 39.44
C ARG A 61 -9.61 -28.72 38.18
N ALA A 62 -10.92 -28.87 38.02
CA ALA A 62 -11.63 -28.24 36.88
C ALA A 62 -11.53 -26.71 36.91
N ALA A 63 -11.74 -26.09 38.08
CA ALA A 63 -11.63 -24.66 38.24
C ALA A 63 -10.20 -24.13 37.99
N THR A 64 -9.20 -24.85 38.50
CA THR A 64 -7.77 -24.50 38.28
C THR A 64 -7.41 -24.59 36.79
N TRP A 65 -7.85 -25.66 36.14
CA TRP A 65 -7.61 -25.83 34.71
C TRP A 65 -8.30 -24.72 33.89
N GLN A 66 -9.55 -24.38 34.22
CA GLN A 66 -10.26 -23.32 33.58
C GLN A 66 -9.59 -21.96 33.81
N ALA A 67 -9.13 -21.69 35.04
CA ALA A 67 -8.39 -20.48 35.36
C ALA A 67 -7.10 -20.34 34.50
N GLN A 68 -6.33 -21.43 34.37
CA GLN A 68 -5.14 -21.45 33.52
C GLN A 68 -5.45 -21.19 32.06
N GLN A 69 -6.52 -21.79 31.51
CA GLN A 69 -6.97 -21.54 30.14
C GLN A 69 -7.34 -20.08 29.92
N LEU A 70 -8.10 -19.49 30.87
CA LEU A 70 -8.48 -18.07 30.81
C LEU A 70 -7.26 -17.14 30.90
N THR A 71 -6.28 -17.49 31.73
CA THR A 71 -5.03 -16.70 31.85
C THR A 71 -4.27 -16.67 30.51
N VAL A 72 -4.04 -17.85 29.91
CA VAL A 72 -3.36 -17.95 28.60
C VAL A 72 -4.13 -17.21 27.51
N PHE A 73 -5.46 -17.32 27.52
CA PHE A 73 -6.31 -16.61 26.56
C PHE A 73 -6.25 -15.08 26.76
N ALA A 74 -6.25 -14.62 28.00
CA ALA A 74 -6.13 -13.19 28.33
C ALA A 74 -4.77 -12.63 27.88
N GLU A 75 -3.67 -13.33 28.17
CA GLU A 75 -2.32 -12.96 27.71
C GLU A 75 -2.23 -12.87 26.18
N GLN A 76 -2.87 -13.82 25.48
CA GLN A 76 -2.90 -13.80 24.02
C GLN A 76 -3.72 -12.62 23.47
N LEU A 77 -4.87 -12.31 24.10
CA LEU A 77 -5.66 -11.13 23.71
C LEU A 77 -4.91 -9.83 23.97
N GLU A 78 -4.20 -9.72 25.07
CA GLU A 78 -3.36 -8.56 25.40
C GLU A 78 -2.27 -8.36 24.36
N ALA A 79 -1.55 -9.43 23.98
CA ALA A 79 -0.53 -9.40 22.93
C ALA A 79 -1.10 -9.04 21.53
N ILE A 80 -2.34 -9.43 21.23
CA ILE A 80 -3.02 -9.03 20.00
C ILE A 80 -3.40 -7.54 20.05
N ALA A 81 -3.94 -7.09 21.18
CA ALA A 81 -4.33 -5.69 21.36
C ALA A 81 -3.10 -4.75 21.26
N GLU A 82 -1.98 -5.12 21.86
CA GLU A 82 -0.72 -4.37 21.75
C GLU A 82 -0.26 -4.25 20.30
N ARG A 83 -0.23 -5.35 19.55
CA ARG A 83 0.12 -5.33 18.13
C ARG A 83 -0.83 -4.47 17.29
N GLN A 84 -2.13 -4.51 17.59
CA GLN A 84 -3.11 -3.66 16.90
C GLN A 84 -2.89 -2.17 17.17
N GLU A 85 -2.51 -1.78 18.39
CA GLU A 85 -2.17 -0.39 18.69
C GLU A 85 -0.88 0.06 18.00
N GLU A 86 0.14 -0.81 17.91
CA GLU A 86 1.36 -0.54 17.14
C GLU A 86 1.06 -0.37 15.64
N GLU A 87 0.26 -1.26 15.05
CA GLU A 87 -0.16 -1.17 13.65
C GLU A 87 -0.95 0.12 13.39
N LYS A 88 -1.89 0.44 14.26
CA LYS A 88 -2.68 1.69 14.18
C LYS A 88 -1.80 2.93 14.28
N ALA A 89 -0.81 2.94 15.16
CA ALA A 89 0.15 4.03 15.25
C ALA A 89 1.01 4.14 13.97
N SER A 90 1.40 3.01 13.38
CA SER A 90 2.12 2.97 12.10
C SER A 90 1.27 3.51 10.95
N LEU A 91 0.02 3.06 10.84
CA LEU A 91 -0.92 3.54 9.81
C LEU A 91 -1.18 5.05 9.92
N ARG A 92 -1.31 5.58 11.15
CA ARG A 92 -1.46 7.04 11.35
C ARG A 92 -0.24 7.80 10.83
N ARG A 93 0.97 7.36 11.14
CA ARG A 93 2.19 7.98 10.61
C ARG A 93 2.24 7.94 9.08
N GLN A 94 1.81 6.84 8.47
CA GLN A 94 1.74 6.72 7.01
C GLN A 94 0.71 7.70 6.41
N ILE A 95 -0.46 7.82 7.01
CA ILE A 95 -1.49 8.78 6.58
C ILE A 95 -0.95 10.21 6.67
N ASP A 96 -0.31 10.59 7.78
CA ASP A 96 0.27 11.91 7.96
C ASP A 96 1.39 12.20 6.93
N ALA A 97 2.20 11.19 6.60
CA ALA A 97 3.23 11.31 5.57
C ALA A 97 2.62 11.48 4.17
N MET A 98 1.55 10.72 3.84
CA MET A 98 0.84 10.84 2.57
C MET A 98 0.20 12.22 2.43
N GLN A 99 -0.44 12.74 3.48
CA GLN A 99 -1.05 14.08 3.46
C GLN A 99 -0.01 15.18 3.25
N ARG A 100 1.15 15.09 3.88
CA ARG A 100 2.26 16.03 3.64
C ARG A 100 2.73 15.98 2.19
N THR A 101 2.95 14.78 1.66
CA THR A 101 3.33 14.60 0.26
C THR A 101 2.29 15.19 -0.69
N GLU A 102 1.00 15.06 -0.41
CA GLU A 102 -0.06 15.64 -1.22
C GLU A 102 -0.01 17.17 -1.24
N VAL A 103 0.19 17.78 -0.08
CA VAL A 103 0.32 19.24 0.05
C VAL A 103 1.55 19.78 -0.70
N GLU A 104 2.65 19.03 -0.73
CA GLU A 104 3.89 19.43 -1.40
C GLU A 104 3.84 19.19 -2.92
N LEU A 105 3.26 18.07 -3.36
CA LEU A 105 3.22 17.70 -4.78
C LEU A 105 2.18 18.49 -5.58
N MET A 106 1.05 18.87 -5.02
CA MET A 106 0.01 19.57 -5.76
C MET A 106 0.50 20.90 -6.37
N PRO A 107 1.18 21.78 -5.62
CA PRO A 107 1.74 23.01 -6.21
C PRO A 107 2.78 22.75 -7.30
N LEU A 108 3.58 21.68 -7.14
CA LEU A 108 4.55 21.29 -8.17
C LEU A 108 3.84 20.88 -9.45
N MET A 109 2.82 20.02 -9.37
CA MET A 109 2.05 19.56 -10.53
C MET A 109 1.32 20.72 -11.23
N LEU A 110 0.82 21.70 -10.49
CA LEU A 110 0.21 22.91 -11.09
C LEU A 110 1.26 23.71 -11.86
N ARG A 111 2.45 23.93 -11.31
CA ARG A 111 3.54 24.59 -12.05
C ARG A 111 3.99 23.79 -13.28
N MET A 112 4.02 22.48 -13.17
CA MET A 112 4.29 21.61 -14.33
C MET A 112 3.21 21.81 -15.41
N LEU A 113 1.93 21.86 -15.04
CA LEU A 113 0.84 22.09 -15.97
C LEU A 113 0.97 23.45 -16.68
N ASP A 114 1.25 24.52 -15.94
CA ASP A 114 1.49 25.85 -16.51
C ASP A 114 2.69 25.85 -17.48
N THR A 115 3.77 25.14 -17.11
CA THR A 115 4.95 24.98 -17.97
C THR A 115 4.61 24.17 -19.24
N PHE A 116 3.78 23.15 -19.11
CA PHE A 116 3.33 22.33 -20.23
C PHE A 116 2.47 23.14 -21.23
N GLU A 117 1.57 23.95 -20.72
CA GLU A 117 0.77 24.89 -21.54
C GLU A 117 1.68 25.90 -22.29
N ALA A 118 2.58 26.56 -21.57
CA ALA A 118 3.52 27.51 -22.16
C ALA A 118 4.47 26.84 -23.18
N LEU A 119 4.81 25.57 -23.00
CA LEU A 119 5.59 24.80 -23.96
C LEU A 119 4.81 24.61 -25.26
N ILE A 120 3.55 24.20 -25.18
CA ILE A 120 2.69 24.00 -26.37
C ILE A 120 2.48 25.32 -27.14
N GLU A 121 2.25 26.40 -26.43
CA GLU A 121 1.99 27.73 -27.04
C GLU A 121 3.21 28.31 -27.79
N ARG A 122 4.43 28.05 -27.29
CA ARG A 122 5.67 28.59 -27.85
C ARG A 122 6.36 27.68 -28.85
N ASP A 123 5.86 26.49 -29.02
CA ASP A 123 6.46 25.49 -29.88
C ASP A 123 6.09 25.69 -31.37
N LEU A 124 6.63 24.80 -32.20
CA LEU A 124 6.24 24.75 -33.62
C LEU A 124 4.77 24.33 -33.76
N PRO A 125 4.03 24.83 -34.74
CA PRO A 125 2.62 24.51 -34.94
C PRO A 125 2.46 23.14 -35.63
N PHE A 126 2.48 22.10 -34.84
CA PHE A 126 2.22 20.71 -35.28
C PHE A 126 1.26 20.03 -34.33
N LEU A 127 0.42 19.15 -34.86
CA LEU A 127 -0.57 18.38 -34.10
C LEU A 127 -1.34 19.22 -33.06
N GLU A 128 -1.67 20.46 -33.42
CA GLU A 128 -2.24 21.46 -32.51
C GLU A 128 -3.50 20.94 -31.83
N THR A 129 -4.41 20.34 -32.61
CA THR A 129 -5.68 19.82 -32.06
C THR A 129 -5.42 18.73 -31.02
N GLU A 130 -4.54 17.76 -31.33
CA GLU A 130 -4.22 16.65 -30.44
C GLU A 130 -3.53 17.13 -29.15
N ARG A 131 -2.58 18.05 -29.28
CA ARG A 131 -1.84 18.62 -28.14
C ARG A 131 -2.77 19.44 -27.24
N GLN A 132 -3.68 20.22 -27.82
CA GLN A 132 -4.65 21.00 -27.08
C GLN A 132 -5.70 20.12 -26.39
N GLU A 133 -6.14 19.05 -27.04
CA GLU A 133 -7.01 18.05 -26.41
C GLU A 133 -6.32 17.38 -25.22
N ARG A 134 -5.05 17.02 -25.35
CA ARG A 134 -4.25 16.44 -24.27
C ARG A 134 -4.10 17.40 -23.11
N LEU A 135 -3.77 18.68 -23.37
CA LEU A 135 -3.71 19.72 -22.35
C LEU A 135 -5.04 19.84 -21.60
N THR A 136 -6.15 19.92 -22.36
CA THR A 136 -7.50 20.00 -21.78
C THR A 136 -7.82 18.79 -20.88
N GLN A 137 -7.50 17.57 -21.31
CA GLN A 137 -7.71 16.35 -20.53
C GLN A 137 -6.90 16.35 -19.22
N VAL A 138 -5.64 16.79 -19.29
CA VAL A 138 -4.78 16.88 -18.09
C VAL A 138 -5.31 17.95 -17.14
N THR A 139 -5.71 19.11 -17.64
CA THR A 139 -6.28 20.20 -16.84
C THR A 139 -7.58 19.78 -16.14
N GLN A 140 -8.47 19.08 -16.85
CA GLN A 140 -9.70 18.55 -16.26
C GLN A 140 -9.40 17.54 -15.16
N LEU A 141 -8.46 16.61 -15.40
CA LEU A 141 -8.06 15.61 -14.41
C LEU A 141 -7.43 16.26 -13.17
N MET A 142 -6.63 17.32 -13.34
CA MET A 142 -6.04 18.07 -12.21
C MET A 142 -7.11 18.67 -11.31
N SER A 143 -8.24 19.10 -11.89
CA SER A 143 -9.38 19.69 -11.17
C SER A 143 -10.36 18.66 -10.62
N ASP A 144 -10.25 17.39 -10.96
CA ASP A 144 -11.15 16.33 -10.53
C ASP A 144 -10.88 15.94 -9.05
N PRO A 145 -11.85 16.10 -8.13
CA PRO A 145 -11.68 15.73 -6.72
C PRO A 145 -11.64 14.21 -6.51
N GLU A 146 -12.22 13.41 -7.41
CA GLU A 146 -12.24 11.94 -7.29
C GLU A 146 -10.94 11.29 -7.78
N ALA A 147 -10.14 12.02 -8.56
CA ALA A 147 -8.88 11.51 -9.05
C ALA A 147 -7.79 11.55 -7.97
N SER A 148 -7.14 10.41 -7.73
CA SER A 148 -6.04 10.33 -6.79
C SER A 148 -4.81 11.13 -7.25
N LEU A 149 -4.01 11.61 -6.29
CA LEU A 149 -2.75 12.31 -6.57
C LEU A 149 -1.84 11.52 -7.53
N ALA A 150 -1.74 10.22 -7.33
CA ALA A 150 -0.92 9.34 -8.17
C ALA A 150 -1.44 9.26 -9.63
N GLN A 151 -2.75 9.29 -9.84
CA GLN A 151 -3.34 9.34 -11.19
C GLN A 151 -3.04 10.66 -11.87
N LYS A 152 -3.21 11.79 -11.17
CA LYS A 152 -2.90 13.13 -11.66
C LYS A 152 -1.43 13.25 -12.09
N TYR A 153 -0.52 12.84 -11.21
CA TYR A 153 0.92 12.86 -11.47
C TYR A 153 1.31 11.99 -12.66
N ARG A 154 0.82 10.75 -12.69
CA ARG A 154 1.08 9.83 -13.80
C ARG A 154 0.63 10.40 -15.13
N ARG A 155 -0.58 10.97 -15.21
CA ARG A 155 -1.13 11.52 -16.44
C ARG A 155 -0.35 12.74 -16.93
N LEU A 156 0.10 13.57 -15.99
CA LEU A 156 0.96 14.71 -16.32
C LEU A 156 2.32 14.26 -16.86
N LEU A 157 2.96 13.26 -16.25
CA LEU A 157 4.21 12.71 -16.75
C LEU A 157 4.06 12.04 -18.11
N GLU A 158 2.98 11.31 -18.35
CA GLU A 158 2.67 10.72 -19.66
C GLU A 158 2.55 11.80 -20.74
N ALA A 159 1.91 12.94 -20.43
CA ALA A 159 1.81 14.06 -21.34
C ALA A 159 3.20 14.63 -21.67
N TYR A 160 4.06 14.83 -20.67
CA TYR A 160 5.44 15.27 -20.88
C TYR A 160 6.27 14.27 -21.69
N GLN A 161 6.10 12.97 -21.43
CA GLN A 161 6.81 11.93 -22.18
C GLN A 161 6.48 11.97 -23.67
N ILE A 162 5.20 12.15 -24.01
CA ILE A 162 4.77 12.28 -25.40
C ILE A 162 5.41 13.52 -26.06
N GLU A 163 5.49 14.63 -25.34
CA GLU A 163 6.16 15.84 -25.85
C GLU A 163 7.67 15.61 -26.06
N ILE A 164 8.32 14.88 -25.19
CA ILE A 164 9.74 14.49 -25.37
C ILE A 164 9.91 13.62 -26.62
N ASP A 165 9.00 12.66 -26.82
CA ASP A 165 9.03 11.74 -27.96
C ASP A 165 8.84 12.50 -29.29
N TYR A 166 8.00 13.55 -29.30
CA TYR A 166 7.90 14.44 -30.47
C TYR A 166 9.24 15.12 -30.80
N GLY A 167 10.06 15.45 -29.81
CA GLY A 167 11.37 16.05 -30.01
C GLY A 167 12.38 15.15 -30.73
N GLN A 168 12.19 13.84 -30.64
CA GLN A 168 13.11 12.83 -31.18
C GLN A 168 12.59 12.12 -32.44
N SER A 169 11.34 12.39 -32.84
CA SER A 169 10.70 11.70 -33.96
C SER A 169 10.76 12.49 -35.24
N LEU A 170 10.80 11.75 -36.36
CA LEU A 170 10.56 12.25 -37.70
C LEU A 170 9.14 11.84 -38.09
N ASP A 171 8.31 12.80 -38.47
CA ASP A 171 6.91 12.53 -38.76
C ASP A 171 6.41 13.27 -40.01
N ALA A 172 5.35 12.78 -40.61
CA ALA A 172 4.78 13.32 -41.83
C ALA A 172 3.25 13.49 -41.67
N GLU A 173 2.82 14.75 -41.68
CA GLU A 173 1.40 15.09 -41.61
C GLU A 173 0.97 15.86 -42.83
N ARG A 174 -0.33 16.06 -42.99
CA ARG A 174 -0.90 16.85 -44.05
C ARG A 174 -1.46 18.17 -43.50
N GLY A 175 -1.06 19.26 -44.09
CA GLY A 175 -1.50 20.59 -43.68
C GLY A 175 -1.80 21.50 -44.86
N GLN A 176 -1.96 22.78 -44.58
CA GLN A 176 -2.29 23.80 -45.58
C GLN A 176 -1.33 25.00 -45.48
N VAL A 177 -0.97 25.55 -46.62
CA VAL A 177 -0.29 26.84 -46.75
C VAL A 177 -1.13 27.73 -47.68
N GLY A 178 -1.82 28.72 -47.13
CA GLY A 178 -2.86 29.44 -47.82
C GLY A 178 -3.98 28.48 -48.26
N GLU A 179 -4.31 28.48 -49.54
CA GLU A 179 -5.32 27.57 -50.12
C GLU A 179 -4.75 26.23 -50.59
N ARG A 180 -3.45 25.99 -50.40
CA ARG A 180 -2.78 24.80 -50.93
C ARG A 180 -2.58 23.71 -49.87
N THR A 181 -2.95 22.52 -50.19
CA THR A 181 -2.62 21.36 -49.37
C THR A 181 -1.18 20.96 -49.58
N ILE A 182 -0.45 20.75 -48.50
CA ILE A 182 0.96 20.33 -48.50
C ILE A 182 1.15 19.09 -47.60
N ASP A 183 2.17 18.33 -47.93
CA ASP A 183 2.72 17.35 -47.01
C ASP A 183 3.76 18.03 -46.11
N ILE A 184 3.61 17.97 -44.82
CA ILE A 184 4.50 18.55 -43.82
C ILE A 184 5.41 17.48 -43.27
N LEU A 185 6.70 17.72 -43.32
CA LEU A 185 7.74 16.92 -42.66
C LEU A 185 8.13 17.62 -41.36
N ARG A 186 7.88 16.98 -40.23
CA ARG A 186 8.35 17.42 -38.92
C ARG A 186 9.67 16.72 -38.58
N VAL A 187 10.67 17.48 -38.21
CA VAL A 187 12.00 16.98 -37.78
C VAL A 187 12.14 17.30 -36.29
N GLY A 188 11.63 16.42 -35.46
CA GLY A 188 11.56 16.67 -34.03
C GLY A 188 10.86 18.00 -33.71
N ARG A 189 11.51 18.79 -32.87
CA ARG A 189 11.14 20.19 -32.55
C ARG A 189 12.07 21.21 -33.20
N LEU A 190 12.89 20.77 -34.16
CA LEU A 190 13.90 21.64 -34.78
C LEU A 190 13.34 22.41 -35.93
N ALA A 191 12.54 21.76 -36.79
CA ALA A 191 12.02 22.42 -37.98
C ALA A 191 10.79 21.71 -38.56
N LEU A 192 9.96 22.50 -39.29
CA LEU A 192 8.89 22.00 -40.15
C LEU A 192 9.19 22.37 -41.60
N TYR A 193 9.02 21.42 -42.48
CA TYR A 193 9.17 21.59 -43.92
C TYR A 193 7.89 21.17 -44.64
N GLY A 194 7.45 21.95 -45.59
CA GLY A 194 6.31 21.67 -46.43
C GLY A 194 6.72 21.30 -47.85
N LEU A 195 5.99 20.40 -48.47
CA LEU A 195 6.11 20.05 -49.88
C LEU A 195 4.72 19.97 -50.49
N THR A 196 4.50 20.69 -51.59
CA THR A 196 3.25 20.56 -52.33
C THR A 196 3.05 19.11 -52.83
N LEU A 197 1.80 18.70 -53.00
CA LEU A 197 1.47 17.34 -53.43
C LEU A 197 2.06 16.97 -54.80
N ASP A 198 2.20 18.01 -55.69
CA ASP A 198 2.88 17.85 -56.98
C ASP A 198 4.40 17.87 -56.89
N GLY A 199 4.93 18.17 -55.70
CA GLY A 199 6.37 18.20 -55.39
C GLY A 199 7.15 19.33 -56.08
N ARG A 200 6.47 20.37 -56.54
CA ARG A 200 7.10 21.50 -57.26
C ARG A 200 7.58 22.60 -56.33
N GLU A 201 6.87 22.87 -55.26
CA GLU A 201 7.19 23.95 -54.32
C GLU A 201 7.50 23.34 -52.94
N ALA A 202 8.52 23.91 -52.27
CA ALA A 202 8.88 23.58 -50.92
C ALA A 202 8.76 24.81 -50.03
N PHE A 203 8.43 24.57 -48.77
CA PHE A 203 8.28 25.57 -47.73
C PHE A 203 9.07 25.18 -46.50
N ARG A 204 9.42 26.16 -45.71
CA ARG A 204 9.98 26.02 -44.37
C ARG A 204 9.17 26.91 -43.42
N TRP A 205 8.87 26.39 -42.26
CA TRP A 205 8.29 27.22 -41.20
C TRP A 205 9.35 28.17 -40.65
N ASP A 206 9.07 29.43 -40.63
CA ASP A 206 9.89 30.45 -39.98
C ASP A 206 9.33 30.71 -38.58
N ARG A 207 10.11 30.37 -37.55
CA ARG A 207 9.68 30.46 -36.13
C ARG A 207 9.55 31.93 -35.69
N GLU A 208 10.41 32.84 -36.20
CA GLU A 208 10.36 34.26 -35.82
C GLU A 208 9.19 34.96 -36.46
N ALA A 209 8.95 34.71 -37.75
CA ALA A 209 7.83 35.31 -38.49
C ALA A 209 6.48 34.62 -38.16
N GLY A 210 6.49 33.38 -37.66
CA GLY A 210 5.27 32.60 -37.41
C GLY A 210 4.52 32.22 -38.69
N GLU A 211 5.23 32.03 -39.81
CA GLU A 211 4.60 31.79 -41.13
C GLU A 211 5.46 30.85 -42.00
N TRP A 212 4.80 30.28 -43.01
CA TRP A 212 5.48 29.46 -44.00
C TRP A 212 6.21 30.29 -45.02
N GLN A 213 7.53 30.13 -45.11
CA GLN A 213 8.38 30.80 -46.11
C GLN A 213 8.73 29.85 -47.27
N PRO A 214 8.82 30.33 -48.51
CA PRO A 214 9.33 29.50 -49.61
C PRO A 214 10.75 29.00 -49.32
N ALA A 215 10.98 27.71 -49.52
CA ALA A 215 12.28 27.12 -49.34
C ALA A 215 13.04 26.94 -50.65
N ASP A 216 14.39 26.83 -50.58
CA ASP A 216 15.21 26.61 -51.75
C ASP A 216 14.77 25.35 -52.52
N SER A 217 14.77 25.46 -53.83
CA SER A 217 14.44 24.39 -54.76
C SER A 217 15.29 23.11 -54.55
N GLY A 218 16.52 23.26 -54.06
CA GLY A 218 17.43 22.15 -53.69
C GLY A 218 16.87 21.27 -52.57
N LEU A 219 16.07 21.83 -51.66
CA LEU A 219 15.50 21.11 -50.52
C LEU A 219 14.36 20.16 -50.87
N ARG A 220 13.70 20.34 -52.02
CA ARG A 220 12.55 19.51 -52.46
C ARG A 220 12.86 18.02 -52.47
N ARG A 221 14.08 17.65 -52.93
CA ARG A 221 14.50 16.25 -52.97
C ARG A 221 14.69 15.69 -51.56
N THR A 222 15.33 16.44 -50.66
CA THR A 222 15.60 16.06 -49.29
C THR A 222 14.30 15.95 -48.49
N ILE A 223 13.38 16.95 -48.62
CA ILE A 223 12.08 16.90 -47.96
C ILE A 223 11.26 15.69 -48.42
N ARG A 224 11.23 15.41 -49.75
CA ARG A 224 10.55 14.23 -50.28
C ARG A 224 11.16 12.92 -49.73
N GLN A 225 12.48 12.84 -49.57
CA GLN A 225 13.10 11.72 -48.93
C GLN A 225 12.70 11.57 -47.47
N GLY A 226 12.70 12.66 -46.71
CA GLY A 226 12.26 12.69 -45.31
C GLY A 226 10.81 12.24 -45.15
N LEU A 227 9.89 12.77 -45.99
CA LEU A 227 8.50 12.34 -46.00
C LEU A 227 8.33 10.84 -46.25
N ARG A 228 9.14 10.23 -47.13
CA ARG A 228 9.12 8.79 -47.36
C ARG A 228 9.65 7.99 -46.16
N MET A 229 10.67 8.52 -45.50
CA MET A 229 11.21 7.90 -44.28
C MET A 229 10.20 8.00 -43.13
N ALA A 230 9.61 9.15 -42.92
CA ALA A 230 8.59 9.36 -41.90
C ALA A 230 7.31 8.52 -42.11
N ARG A 231 7.04 8.11 -43.37
CA ARG A 231 5.94 7.22 -43.75
C ARG A 231 6.35 5.74 -43.87
N ASP A 232 7.54 5.37 -43.39
CA ASP A 232 8.09 4.01 -43.49
C ASP A 232 8.16 3.43 -44.92
N THR A 233 8.17 4.31 -45.93
CA THR A 233 8.24 3.90 -47.34
C THR A 233 9.66 3.94 -47.93
N ALA A 234 10.65 4.35 -47.13
CA ALA A 234 12.05 4.34 -47.48
C ALA A 234 12.93 4.03 -46.26
N PRO A 235 14.09 3.40 -46.42
CA PRO A 235 15.01 3.16 -45.33
C PRO A 235 15.51 4.46 -44.70
N ILE A 236 15.85 4.43 -43.42
CA ILE A 236 16.43 5.56 -42.70
C ILE A 236 17.79 5.91 -43.32
N ALA A 237 18.00 7.17 -43.62
CA ALA A 237 19.23 7.70 -44.20
C ALA A 237 19.54 9.10 -43.62
N LEU A 238 20.81 9.48 -43.68
CA LEU A 238 21.22 10.83 -43.28
C LEU A 238 20.72 11.85 -44.28
N MET A 239 20.13 12.93 -43.76
CA MET A 239 19.62 14.06 -44.49
C MET A 239 20.33 15.33 -44.03
N LYS A 240 20.63 16.25 -44.97
CA LYS A 240 21.07 17.60 -44.64
C LYS A 240 19.89 18.54 -44.81
N LEU A 241 19.44 19.12 -43.72
CA LEU A 241 18.37 20.08 -43.66
C LEU A 241 18.87 21.38 -42.99
N PRO A 242 18.56 22.57 -43.49
CA PRO A 242 18.90 23.81 -42.82
C PRO A 242 18.02 23.98 -41.60
N VAL A 243 18.59 24.04 -40.44
CA VAL A 243 17.90 24.36 -39.18
C VAL A 243 18.25 25.78 -38.77
N GLU A 244 17.36 26.44 -38.08
CA GLU A 244 17.64 27.74 -37.47
C GLU A 244 18.67 27.63 -36.39
N ALA A 245 19.43 28.68 -36.13
CA ALA A 245 20.34 28.70 -35.00
C ALA A 245 19.58 28.49 -33.70
N PRO A 246 20.16 27.81 -32.70
CA PRO A 246 19.53 27.68 -31.37
C PRO A 246 19.20 29.10 -30.86
N VAL A 247 18.00 29.29 -30.35
CA VAL A 247 17.66 30.51 -29.62
C VAL A 247 18.53 30.52 -28.36
N ASP A 248 19.18 31.66 -28.11
CA ASP A 248 20.05 31.81 -26.94
C ASP A 248 19.22 31.65 -25.67
N VAL A 249 19.52 30.61 -24.91
CA VAL A 249 18.76 30.17 -23.73
C VAL A 249 19.17 30.97 -22.49
N GLY A 250 19.68 32.17 -22.62
CA GLY A 250 20.00 33.08 -21.50
C GLY A 250 18.86 33.33 -20.52
N ALA A 251 17.68 32.80 -20.79
CA ALA A 251 16.51 32.86 -19.90
C ALA A 251 16.35 31.61 -18.98
N ILE A 252 17.17 30.55 -19.13
CA ILE A 252 17.08 29.38 -18.26
C ILE A 252 17.79 29.60 -16.92
N GLU A 253 18.75 30.50 -16.83
CA GLU A 253 19.39 30.89 -15.55
C GLU A 253 18.39 31.45 -14.52
N SER A 254 17.26 31.99 -14.96
CA SER A 254 16.20 32.43 -14.05
C SER A 254 15.33 31.31 -13.47
N LEU A 255 15.39 30.09 -14.02
CA LEU A 255 14.65 28.93 -13.52
C LEU A 255 15.47 28.11 -12.50
N GLU A 256 16.81 28.13 -12.56
CA GLU A 256 17.66 27.48 -11.56
C GLU A 256 17.54 28.13 -10.17
N GLY A 257 17.27 29.42 -10.08
CA GLY A 257 17.01 30.12 -8.81
C GLY A 257 15.64 29.81 -8.18
N ALA A 258 14.73 29.13 -8.89
CA ALA A 258 13.39 28.78 -8.42
C ALA A 258 13.22 27.33 -7.94
N LEU A 259 14.27 26.51 -8.05
CA LEU A 259 14.27 25.18 -7.47
C LEU A 259 14.58 25.31 -5.97
N PRO A 260 13.72 24.79 -5.07
CA PRO A 260 14.08 24.70 -3.67
C PRO A 260 15.33 23.81 -3.56
N THR A 261 16.39 24.34 -2.99
CA THR A 261 17.52 23.53 -2.57
C THR A 261 16.99 22.44 -1.64
N LEU A 262 17.10 21.20 -2.05
CA LEU A 262 16.90 20.07 -1.14
C LEU A 262 17.97 20.24 -0.05
N ASP A 263 17.54 20.62 1.14
CA ASP A 263 18.42 20.67 2.31
C ASP A 263 18.99 19.26 2.54
N ASP A 264 20.28 19.15 2.30
CA ASP A 264 21.13 17.97 2.52
C ASP A 264 21.34 17.65 4.01
N ASN A 265 20.44 18.09 4.88
CA ASN A 265 20.49 17.92 6.33
C ASN A 265 19.73 16.68 6.85
N ALA A 266 19.82 15.55 6.14
CA ALA A 266 19.37 14.25 6.64
C ALA A 266 20.54 13.31 6.99
N GLU A 267 21.71 13.86 7.34
CA GLU A 267 22.77 13.07 8.01
C GLU A 267 22.98 13.59 9.43
N GLY A 268 22.58 12.80 10.39
CA GLY A 268 23.11 12.85 11.73
C GLY A 268 22.11 12.88 12.87
N THR A 269 21.73 11.69 13.34
CA THR A 269 21.91 11.40 14.78
C THR A 269 21.70 9.90 15.07
N PRO A 270 22.44 9.35 16.02
CA PRO A 270 22.68 7.93 16.27
C PRO A 270 21.51 7.20 16.93
#